data_4f171f648d947913a448ea4771889f7b
#
_entry.id   4f171f648d947913a448ea4771889f7b
#
_cell.length_a   1.000
_cell.length_b   1.000
_cell.length_c   1.000
_cell.angle_alpha   90.00
_cell.angle_beta   90.00
_cell.angle_gamma   90.00
#
_symmetry.space_group_name_H-M   'P 1'
#
loop_
_entity.id
_entity.type
_entity.pdbx_description
1 polymer ?
#
loop_
_entity_poly.entity_id
_entity_poly.type
_entity_poly.pdbx_seq_one_letter_code
_entity_poly.pdbx_strand_id
1 'polypeptide(L)'
;PYDYAFKYVTTAVNVPLETTLYASVDYSIPLYQLVVSGLFDYAGNTVNLNNEYAPNWYFLKALETGSNLSFVVSAEDTKILLETPYTEYYNAYYINWKQKIIDLNRKLNESGIFESRLVSHKYLTDNVVLVGYENGLKLIINFDNETYQDPTTGLAIRGNWYMIVEEGK
;
A
#
# COMPACT_ATOMS: atom_id res chain seq x y z
N PRO A 1 11.16 -3.45 -13.31
CA PRO A 1 12.45 -3.43 -14.04
C PRO A 1 13.02 -4.84 -14.15
N TYR A 2 13.84 -5.08 -15.17
CA TYR A 2 14.55 -6.35 -15.31
C TYR A 2 15.68 -6.41 -14.28
N ASP A 3 15.99 -7.59 -13.76
CA ASP A 3 16.97 -7.82 -12.69
C ASP A 3 18.39 -7.27 -12.99
N TYR A 4 18.83 -7.32 -14.26
CA TYR A 4 20.10 -6.71 -14.66
C TYR A 4 20.15 -5.18 -14.53
N ALA A 5 18.99 -4.53 -14.44
CA ALA A 5 18.91 -3.08 -14.29
C ALA A 5 18.94 -2.64 -12.82
N PHE A 6 18.70 -3.53 -11.85
CA PHE A 6 18.56 -3.16 -10.43
C PHE A 6 19.71 -2.32 -9.87
N LYS A 7 20.93 -2.61 -10.28
CA LYS A 7 22.10 -1.82 -9.84
C LYS A 7 22.15 -0.37 -10.33
N TYR A 8 21.28 -0.02 -11.30
CA TYR A 8 21.19 1.33 -11.87
C TYR A 8 19.88 2.03 -11.50
N VAL A 9 18.93 1.32 -10.87
CA VAL A 9 17.63 1.85 -10.51
C VAL A 9 17.73 2.48 -9.12
N THR A 10 17.33 3.73 -9.02
CA THR A 10 17.15 4.43 -7.74
C THR A 10 15.69 4.43 -7.30
N THR A 11 14.76 4.44 -8.27
CA THR A 11 13.33 4.45 -8.01
C THR A 11 12.58 3.69 -9.10
N ALA A 12 11.61 2.86 -8.71
CA ALA A 12 10.68 2.20 -9.61
C ALA A 12 9.24 2.68 -9.33
N VAL A 13 8.49 2.96 -10.39
CA VAL A 13 7.09 3.38 -10.30
C VAL A 13 6.16 2.36 -10.96
N ASN A 14 4.87 2.40 -10.62
CA ASN A 14 3.87 1.46 -11.12
C ASN A 14 4.24 -0.02 -10.83
N VAL A 15 4.80 -0.26 -9.65
CA VAL A 15 5.02 -1.63 -9.18
C VAL A 15 3.68 -2.23 -8.74
N PRO A 16 3.24 -3.37 -9.30
CA PRO A 16 2.00 -4.00 -8.90
C PRO A 16 2.00 -4.32 -7.40
N LEU A 17 0.95 -3.91 -6.69
CA LEU A 17 0.79 -4.17 -5.25
C LEU A 17 0.16 -5.52 -4.96
N GLU A 18 -0.48 -6.10 -5.97
CA GLU A 18 -1.10 -7.43 -5.92
C GLU A 18 -1.08 -8.06 -7.29
N THR A 19 -1.30 -9.36 -7.36
CA THR A 19 -1.41 -10.12 -8.61
C THR A 19 -2.83 -10.65 -8.75
N THR A 20 -3.30 -10.81 -9.99
CA THR A 20 -4.55 -11.50 -10.27
C THR A 20 -4.42 -12.96 -9.81
N LEU A 21 -5.32 -13.39 -8.93
CA LEU A 21 -5.36 -14.76 -8.47
C LEU A 21 -5.89 -15.67 -9.59
N TYR A 22 -5.19 -16.76 -9.85
CA TYR A 22 -5.69 -17.86 -10.66
C TYR A 22 -6.49 -18.83 -9.78
N ALA A 23 -7.37 -19.62 -10.37
CA ALA A 23 -8.22 -20.58 -9.66
C ALA A 23 -7.44 -21.63 -8.81
N SER A 24 -6.13 -21.73 -9.00
CA SER A 24 -5.24 -22.63 -8.26
C SER A 24 -4.41 -21.92 -7.17
N VAL A 25 -4.65 -20.61 -6.93
CA VAL A 25 -3.86 -19.82 -5.99
C VAL A 25 -4.81 -19.15 -5.01
N ASP A 26 -4.69 -19.50 -3.74
CA ASP A 26 -5.57 -18.98 -2.68
C ASP A 26 -5.17 -17.57 -2.24
N TYR A 27 -3.86 -17.25 -2.21
CA TYR A 27 -3.33 -16.00 -1.69
C TYR A 27 -2.28 -15.36 -2.60
N SER A 28 -2.30 -14.04 -2.70
CA SER A 28 -1.25 -13.25 -3.35
C SER A 28 -0.27 -12.74 -2.29
N ILE A 29 0.98 -13.18 -2.33
CA ILE A 29 2.05 -12.62 -1.49
C ILE A 29 2.86 -11.58 -2.26
N PRO A 30 3.36 -10.51 -1.62
CA PRO A 30 4.16 -9.47 -2.26
C PRO A 30 5.60 -9.93 -2.48
N LEU A 31 5.78 -11.03 -3.25
CA LEU A 31 7.08 -11.66 -3.47
C LEU A 31 8.09 -10.69 -4.10
N TYR A 32 7.64 -9.89 -5.09
CA TYR A 32 8.52 -8.92 -5.73
C TYR A 32 9.03 -7.89 -4.71
N GLN A 33 8.15 -7.35 -3.87
CA GLN A 33 8.49 -6.37 -2.85
C GLN A 33 9.41 -6.96 -1.78
N LEU A 34 9.19 -8.19 -1.36
CA LEU A 34 10.09 -8.90 -0.43
C LEU A 34 11.51 -9.03 -0.98
N VAL A 35 11.66 -9.17 -2.31
CA VAL A 35 12.96 -9.29 -2.98
C VAL A 35 13.63 -7.92 -3.14
N VAL A 36 12.87 -6.89 -3.58
CA VAL A 36 13.45 -5.58 -3.95
C VAL A 36 13.50 -4.58 -2.81
N SER A 37 12.80 -4.83 -1.71
CA SER A 37 12.80 -3.95 -0.54
C SER A 37 14.22 -3.73 -0.03
N GLY A 38 14.60 -2.47 0.13
CA GLY A 38 15.95 -2.06 0.53
C GLY A 38 16.98 -2.02 -0.60
N LEU A 39 16.65 -2.42 -1.84
CA LEU A 39 17.53 -2.24 -2.99
C LEU A 39 17.35 -0.87 -3.66
N PHE A 40 16.13 -0.39 -3.76
CA PHE A 40 15.74 0.91 -4.29
C PHE A 40 14.35 1.29 -3.82
N ASP A 41 14.00 2.57 -3.93
CA ASP A 41 12.67 3.05 -3.64
C ASP A 41 11.67 2.61 -4.70
N TYR A 42 10.45 2.27 -4.30
CA TYR A 42 9.40 1.93 -5.24
C TYR A 42 8.03 2.47 -4.81
N ALA A 43 7.23 2.81 -5.82
CA ALA A 43 5.85 3.23 -5.64
C ALA A 43 4.91 2.23 -6.31
N GLY A 44 3.76 2.01 -5.69
CA GLY A 44 2.68 1.20 -6.25
C GLY A 44 2.11 1.78 -7.54
N ASN A 45 1.10 1.12 -8.09
CA ASN A 45 0.35 1.63 -9.23
C ASN A 45 -0.15 3.04 -8.93
N THR A 46 0.02 3.94 -9.90
CA THR A 46 -0.51 5.29 -9.79
C THR A 46 -2.03 5.24 -9.79
N VAL A 47 -2.67 5.73 -8.72
CA VAL A 47 -4.12 5.66 -8.54
C VAL A 47 -4.78 7.02 -8.68
N ASN A 48 -5.98 7.01 -9.24
CA ASN A 48 -6.89 8.12 -9.16
C ASN A 48 -7.77 7.93 -7.91
N LEU A 49 -7.70 8.86 -6.98
CA LEU A 49 -8.42 8.79 -5.69
C LEU A 49 -9.94 8.76 -5.82
N ASN A 50 -10.45 8.96 -7.03
CA ASN A 50 -11.88 9.05 -7.28
C ASN A 50 -12.58 7.70 -7.50
N ASN A 51 -11.95 6.71 -8.12
CA ASN A 51 -12.72 5.65 -8.78
C ASN A 51 -12.35 4.20 -8.47
N GLU A 52 -11.12 3.86 -8.17
CA GLU A 52 -10.72 2.45 -8.19
C GLU A 52 -10.40 1.86 -6.82
N TYR A 53 -9.87 2.69 -5.93
CA TYR A 53 -9.49 2.23 -4.60
C TYR A 53 -9.93 3.24 -3.55
N ALA A 54 -10.58 2.76 -2.51
CA ALA A 54 -10.74 3.58 -1.32
C ALA A 54 -9.34 4.04 -0.87
N PRO A 55 -9.10 5.35 -0.65
CA PRO A 55 -7.77 5.85 -0.28
C PRO A 55 -7.15 5.11 0.91
N ASN A 56 -7.99 4.59 1.80
CA ASN A 56 -7.56 3.82 2.96
C ASN A 56 -7.02 2.44 2.57
N TRP A 57 -7.68 1.74 1.64
CA TRP A 57 -7.19 0.46 1.14
C TRP A 57 -5.80 0.60 0.49
N TYR A 58 -5.62 1.63 -0.34
CA TYR A 58 -4.33 1.90 -0.99
C TYR A 58 -3.22 2.21 0.03
N PHE A 59 -3.55 2.96 1.08
CA PHE A 59 -2.65 3.21 2.21
C PHE A 59 -2.28 1.91 2.94
N LEU A 60 -3.25 1.02 3.22
CA LEU A 60 -2.99 -0.26 3.86
C LEU A 60 -2.13 -1.18 2.98
N LYS A 61 -2.35 -1.17 1.65
CA LYS A 61 -1.50 -1.90 0.70
C LYS A 61 -0.06 -1.35 0.67
N ALA A 62 0.12 -0.04 0.80
CA ALA A 62 1.45 0.55 0.92
C ALA A 62 2.17 0.09 2.20
N LEU A 63 1.46 0.00 3.34
CA LEU A 63 1.99 -0.57 4.58
C LEU A 63 2.33 -2.06 4.47
N GLU A 64 1.52 -2.83 3.74
CA GLU A 64 1.75 -4.26 3.50
C GLU A 64 3.01 -4.52 2.67
N THR A 65 3.22 -3.69 1.66
CA THR A 65 4.23 -3.91 0.63
C THR A 65 5.49 -3.08 0.80
N GLY A 66 5.52 -2.14 1.76
CA GLY A 66 6.63 -1.20 1.94
C GLY A 66 6.77 -0.20 0.78
N SER A 67 5.70 0.08 0.04
CA SER A 67 5.72 0.93 -1.15
C SER A 67 5.36 2.39 -0.84
N ASN A 68 5.89 3.30 -1.64
CA ASN A 68 5.42 4.68 -1.69
C ASN A 68 4.04 4.77 -2.37
N LEU A 69 3.27 5.80 -2.01
CA LEU A 69 2.01 6.14 -2.68
C LEU A 69 2.27 6.94 -3.95
N SER A 70 1.50 6.67 -5.00
CA SER A 70 1.54 7.40 -6.27
C SER A 70 0.12 7.77 -6.70
N PHE A 71 -0.11 9.05 -7.06
CA PHE A 71 -1.44 9.57 -7.36
C PHE A 71 -1.48 10.29 -8.70
N VAL A 72 -2.58 10.14 -9.42
CA VAL A 72 -2.90 10.96 -10.59
C VAL A 72 -3.53 12.26 -10.10
N VAL A 73 -2.90 13.39 -10.42
CA VAL A 73 -3.45 14.72 -10.15
C VAL A 73 -3.26 15.65 -11.34
N SER A 74 -4.22 16.55 -11.55
CA SER A 74 -4.15 17.61 -12.56
C SER A 74 -4.00 18.98 -11.91
N ALA A 75 -3.22 19.86 -12.53
CA ALA A 75 -3.09 21.25 -12.10
C ALA A 75 -4.33 22.09 -12.44
N GLU A 76 -5.08 21.72 -13.49
CA GLU A 76 -6.30 22.40 -13.95
C GLU A 76 -7.54 21.62 -13.51
N ASP A 77 -8.67 22.33 -13.40
CA ASP A 77 -9.97 21.71 -13.09
C ASP A 77 -10.39 20.73 -14.20
N THR A 78 -10.54 19.48 -13.82
CA THR A 78 -10.79 18.36 -14.73
C THR A 78 -12.28 18.06 -14.95
N LYS A 79 -13.21 18.86 -14.41
CA LYS A 79 -14.67 18.65 -14.59
C LYS A 79 -15.09 18.59 -16.06
N ILE A 80 -14.40 19.32 -16.92
CA ILE A 80 -14.62 19.29 -18.37
C ILE A 80 -14.42 17.89 -18.98
N LEU A 81 -13.72 17.00 -18.32
CA LEU A 81 -13.46 15.64 -18.80
C LEU A 81 -14.63 14.67 -18.57
N LEU A 82 -15.65 15.06 -17.81
CA LEU A 82 -16.75 14.17 -17.41
C LEU A 82 -17.48 13.51 -18.59
N GLU A 83 -17.65 14.25 -19.69
CA GLU A 83 -18.34 13.78 -20.91
C GLU A 83 -17.38 13.46 -22.07
N THR A 84 -16.15 13.12 -21.76
CA THR A 84 -15.10 12.78 -22.73
C THR A 84 -14.62 11.33 -22.56
N PRO A 85 -13.84 10.77 -23.51
CA PRO A 85 -13.17 9.49 -23.32
C PRO A 85 -12.22 9.43 -22.12
N TYR A 86 -11.92 10.56 -21.49
CA TYR A 86 -11.04 10.70 -20.31
C TYR A 86 -11.84 10.92 -19.02
N THR A 87 -13.06 10.46 -18.97
CA THR A 87 -13.98 10.66 -17.81
C THR A 87 -13.40 10.09 -16.51
N GLU A 88 -12.50 9.12 -16.56
CA GLU A 88 -11.80 8.59 -15.39
C GLU A 88 -11.01 9.66 -14.62
N TYR A 89 -10.57 10.73 -15.29
CA TYR A 89 -9.81 11.83 -14.69
C TYR A 89 -10.65 13.05 -14.31
N TYR A 90 -11.99 12.99 -14.43
CA TYR A 90 -12.85 14.17 -14.23
C TYR A 90 -12.75 14.82 -12.84
N ASN A 91 -12.23 14.11 -11.84
CA ASN A 91 -12.04 14.58 -10.47
C ASN A 91 -10.59 14.54 -10.01
N ALA A 92 -9.63 14.55 -10.92
CA ALA A 92 -8.21 14.52 -10.61
C ALA A 92 -7.62 15.89 -10.22
N TYR A 93 -8.43 16.94 -10.08
CA TYR A 93 -7.96 18.28 -9.74
C TYR A 93 -7.26 18.29 -8.38
N TYR A 94 -5.97 18.70 -8.36
CA TYR A 94 -5.11 18.57 -7.17
C TYR A 94 -5.64 19.27 -5.93
N ILE A 95 -6.36 20.39 -6.08
CA ILE A 95 -6.92 21.14 -4.95
C ILE A 95 -7.87 20.28 -4.13
N ASN A 96 -8.65 19.41 -4.77
CA ASN A 96 -9.59 18.51 -4.10
C ASN A 96 -8.89 17.44 -3.25
N TRP A 97 -7.66 17.06 -3.62
CA TRP A 97 -6.97 15.90 -3.06
C TRP A 97 -5.71 16.23 -2.27
N LYS A 98 -5.14 17.44 -2.44
CA LYS A 98 -3.88 17.86 -1.86
C LYS A 98 -3.77 17.52 -0.36
N GLN A 99 -4.78 17.92 0.44
CA GLN A 99 -4.72 17.69 1.88
C GLN A 99 -4.76 16.21 2.22
N LYS A 100 -5.61 15.44 1.54
CA LYS A 100 -5.72 13.98 1.73
C LYS A 100 -4.42 13.27 1.38
N ILE A 101 -3.78 13.65 0.27
CA ILE A 101 -2.48 13.10 -0.15
C ILE A 101 -1.40 13.40 0.89
N ILE A 102 -1.32 14.65 1.37
CA ILE A 102 -0.36 15.05 2.41
C ILE A 102 -0.57 14.22 3.68
N ASP A 103 -1.82 14.05 4.11
CA ASP A 103 -2.14 13.32 5.33
C ASP A 103 -1.81 11.82 5.21
N LEU A 104 -2.08 11.21 4.06
CA LEU A 104 -1.72 9.82 3.79
C LEU A 104 -0.21 9.62 3.78
N ASN A 105 0.54 10.47 3.07
CA ASN A 105 2.00 10.38 3.02
C ASN A 105 2.64 10.62 4.41
N ARG A 106 2.12 11.58 5.18
CA ARG A 106 2.61 11.81 6.54
C ARG A 106 2.42 10.57 7.41
N LYS A 107 1.23 9.97 7.42
CA LYS A 107 0.95 8.73 8.18
C LYS A 107 1.84 7.58 7.74
N LEU A 108 2.10 7.47 6.43
CA LEU A 108 2.96 6.43 5.90
C LEU A 108 4.41 6.61 6.37
N ASN A 109 4.93 7.84 6.35
CA ASN A 109 6.27 8.15 6.86
C ASN A 109 6.37 7.93 8.38
N GLU A 110 5.34 8.33 9.14
CA GLU A 110 5.27 8.13 10.60
C GLU A 110 5.18 6.64 11.00
N SER A 111 4.78 5.75 10.09
CA SER A 111 4.68 4.32 10.37
C SER A 111 6.03 3.61 10.53
N GLY A 112 7.13 4.22 10.07
CA GLY A 112 8.48 3.66 10.16
C GLY A 112 8.82 2.59 9.11
N ILE A 113 7.94 2.29 8.14
CA ILE A 113 8.17 1.24 7.14
C ILE A 113 9.33 1.53 6.20
N PHE A 114 9.70 2.80 6.02
CA PHE A 114 10.81 3.21 5.14
C PHE A 114 12.18 3.19 5.82
N GLU A 115 12.22 2.93 7.12
CA GLU A 115 13.47 2.86 7.89
C GLU A 115 14.18 1.51 7.73
N SER A 116 13.50 0.53 7.14
CA SER A 116 13.99 -0.83 7.04
C SER A 116 13.30 -1.58 5.92
N ARG A 117 13.91 -2.67 5.46
CA ARG A 117 13.34 -3.48 4.40
C ARG A 117 12.24 -4.42 4.91
N LEU A 118 11.27 -4.70 4.06
CA LEU A 118 10.25 -5.72 4.26
C LEU A 118 10.92 -7.12 4.21
N VAL A 119 10.74 -7.93 5.24
CA VAL A 119 11.39 -9.26 5.35
C VAL A 119 10.41 -10.41 5.53
N SER A 120 9.18 -10.14 5.93
CA SER A 120 8.19 -11.20 6.12
C SER A 120 6.77 -10.73 5.81
N HIS A 121 5.97 -11.68 5.31
CA HIS A 121 4.55 -11.52 5.05
C HIS A 121 3.85 -12.83 5.38
N LYS A 122 2.77 -12.77 6.16
CA LYS A 122 1.99 -13.93 6.56
C LYS A 122 0.51 -13.58 6.63
N TYR A 123 -0.35 -14.38 6.02
CA TYR A 123 -1.79 -14.32 6.24
C TYR A 123 -2.15 -14.89 7.62
N LEU A 124 -2.92 -14.15 8.38
CA LEU A 124 -3.54 -14.58 9.64
C LEU A 124 -4.97 -15.10 9.37
N THR A 125 -5.67 -14.45 8.43
CA THR A 125 -6.93 -14.87 7.82
C THR A 125 -6.91 -14.45 6.34
N ASP A 126 -7.99 -14.70 5.59
CA ASP A 126 -8.10 -14.32 4.17
C ASP A 126 -7.89 -12.82 3.92
N ASN A 127 -8.26 -11.96 4.89
CA ASN A 127 -8.22 -10.51 4.77
C ASN A 127 -7.36 -9.83 5.86
N VAL A 128 -6.61 -10.60 6.66
CA VAL A 128 -5.73 -10.06 7.70
C VAL A 128 -4.33 -10.58 7.51
N VAL A 129 -3.37 -9.66 7.42
CA VAL A 129 -1.98 -9.99 7.20
C VAL A 129 -1.09 -9.47 8.32
N LEU A 130 -0.04 -10.23 8.62
CA LEU A 130 1.07 -9.81 9.48
C LEU A 130 2.28 -9.58 8.59
N VAL A 131 2.82 -8.38 8.60
CA VAL A 131 4.05 -8.03 7.91
C VAL A 131 5.14 -7.66 8.90
N GLY A 132 6.38 -7.99 8.56
CA GLY A 132 7.54 -7.70 9.41
C GLY A 132 8.66 -7.07 8.62
N TYR A 133 9.32 -6.13 9.28
CA TYR A 133 10.45 -5.37 8.77
C TYR A 133 11.73 -5.74 9.53
N GLU A 134 12.88 -5.57 8.88
CA GLU A 134 14.18 -6.03 9.42
C GLU A 134 14.57 -5.33 10.73
N ASN A 135 14.11 -4.11 10.97
CA ASN A 135 14.31 -3.36 12.23
C ASN A 135 13.43 -3.86 13.40
N GLY A 136 12.67 -4.95 13.21
CA GLY A 136 11.76 -5.50 14.21
C GLY A 136 10.36 -4.92 14.20
N LEU A 137 10.08 -3.92 13.36
CA LEU A 137 8.73 -3.39 13.18
C LEU A 137 7.81 -4.49 12.63
N LYS A 138 6.68 -4.72 13.29
CA LYS A 138 5.63 -5.64 12.85
C LYS A 138 4.29 -4.93 12.79
N LEU A 139 3.55 -5.18 11.74
CA LEU A 139 2.21 -4.61 11.52
C LEU A 139 1.21 -5.74 11.30
N ILE A 140 0.08 -5.69 11.99
CA ILE A 140 -1.11 -6.46 11.61
C ILE A 140 -2.02 -5.50 10.85
N ILE A 141 -2.38 -5.88 9.62
CA ILE A 141 -3.20 -5.08 8.71
C ILE A 141 -4.49 -5.85 8.47
N ASN A 142 -5.61 -5.22 8.77
CA ASN A 142 -6.94 -5.80 8.58
C ASN A 142 -7.63 -5.10 7.40
N PHE A 143 -7.78 -5.80 6.29
CA PHE A 143 -8.50 -5.36 5.09
C PHE A 143 -9.99 -5.64 5.15
N ASP A 144 -10.45 -6.41 6.14
CA ASP A 144 -11.87 -6.69 6.34
C ASP A 144 -12.61 -5.45 6.87
N ASN A 145 -13.94 -5.48 6.79
CA ASN A 145 -14.79 -4.45 7.41
C ASN A 145 -15.02 -4.70 8.91
N GLU A 146 -14.83 -5.94 9.35
CA GLU A 146 -15.04 -6.35 10.73
C GLU A 146 -13.77 -6.26 11.56
N THR A 147 -13.92 -6.17 12.89
CA THR A 147 -12.79 -6.19 13.82
C THR A 147 -12.22 -7.60 13.91
N TYR A 148 -10.92 -7.72 13.63
CA TYR A 148 -10.16 -8.94 13.87
C TYR A 148 -9.64 -8.98 15.31
N GLN A 149 -9.80 -10.12 15.97
CA GLN A 149 -9.17 -10.38 17.26
C GLN A 149 -8.03 -11.38 17.08
N ASP A 150 -6.81 -10.95 17.36
CA ASP A 150 -5.65 -11.82 17.26
C ASP A 150 -5.66 -12.84 18.41
N PRO A 151 -5.76 -14.15 18.12
CA PRO A 151 -5.83 -15.19 19.14
C PRO A 151 -4.53 -15.33 19.94
N THR A 152 -3.41 -14.84 19.44
CA THR A 152 -2.10 -14.97 20.07
C THR A 152 -1.85 -13.86 21.09
N THR A 153 -2.16 -12.62 20.70
CA THR A 153 -1.87 -11.43 21.52
C THR A 153 -3.13 -10.89 22.23
N GLY A 154 -4.32 -11.31 21.81
CA GLY A 154 -5.59 -10.77 22.28
C GLY A 154 -5.90 -9.36 21.77
N LEU A 155 -5.08 -8.80 20.87
CA LEU A 155 -5.26 -7.47 20.31
C LEU A 155 -6.46 -7.43 19.35
N ALA A 156 -7.25 -6.36 19.44
CA ALA A 156 -8.39 -6.12 18.55
C ALA A 156 -8.00 -5.09 17.50
N ILE A 157 -7.98 -5.48 16.24
CA ILE A 157 -7.66 -4.63 15.10
C ILE A 157 -8.95 -4.31 14.34
N ARG A 158 -9.34 -3.03 14.36
CA ARG A 158 -10.54 -2.55 13.68
C ARG A 158 -10.48 -2.86 12.18
N GLY A 159 -11.65 -3.07 11.58
CA GLY A 159 -11.77 -3.24 10.13
C GLY A 159 -11.23 -2.04 9.34
N ASN A 160 -10.63 -2.32 8.20
CA ASN A 160 -9.94 -1.36 7.33
C ASN A 160 -8.90 -0.49 8.09
N TRP A 161 -8.12 -1.15 8.97
CA TRP A 161 -7.11 -0.49 9.79
C TRP A 161 -5.87 -1.37 10.00
N TYR A 162 -4.86 -0.79 10.62
CA TYR A 162 -3.64 -1.49 10.99
C TYR A 162 -3.26 -1.22 12.44
N MET A 163 -2.40 -2.07 12.99
CA MET A 163 -1.81 -1.91 14.30
C MET A 163 -0.35 -2.29 14.27
N ILE A 164 0.48 -1.47 14.90
CA ILE A 164 1.88 -1.80 15.15
C ILE A 164 1.92 -2.76 16.33
N VAL A 165 2.59 -3.90 16.15
CA VAL A 165 2.80 -4.91 17.20
C VAL A 165 4.24 -4.77 17.66
N GLU A 166 4.43 -4.28 18.88
CA GLU A 166 5.73 -4.33 19.53
C GLU A 166 5.97 -5.75 20.07
N GLU A 167 7.12 -6.34 19.77
CA GLU A 167 7.52 -7.54 20.54
C GLU A 167 7.72 -7.10 21.99
N GLY A 168 6.89 -7.64 22.88
CA GLY A 168 7.06 -7.39 24.31
C GLY A 168 8.48 -7.74 24.74
N LYS A 169 9.13 -6.77 25.38
CA LYS A 169 10.40 -6.96 26.06
C LYS A 169 10.27 -7.97 27.19
#